data_a3891764a48a0ac5570aad6a32160ee8
#
_entry.id   a3891764a48a0ac5570aad6a32160ee8
#
_cell.length_a   1.000
_cell.length_b   1.000
_cell.length_c   1.000
_cell.angle_alpha   90.00
_cell.angle_beta   90.00
_cell.angle_gamma   90.00
#
_symmetry.space_group_name_H-M   'P 1'
#
loop_
_entity.id
_entity.type
_entity.pdbx_description
1 polymer ?
#
loop_
_entity_poly.entity_id
_entity_poly.type
_entity_poly.pdbx_seq_one_letter_code
_entity_poly.pdbx_strand_id
1 'polypeptide(L)'
;MSEFREMYVFGDSIAKGVVWSEAHQRYMISRQGCVRLLAGHVPYPVYNRSVMGATAAQCLRELDPSVIRPGTACVFEFGGNDCDMDWASVSKDPCAAHQPKVPLNEFKRCLSHLIALTRTMGGFPILVTPLPLSGERYLRWVSRGLDENRILQYLGEPAEMARWQERWARAAAEVAMKEDVMLVDLRDAMLRSRRFLSLYCPDGIHPNDDGQAYLLDTLLRDYLNTGSSRIA
;
A
#
# COMPACT_ATOMS: atom_id res chain seq x y z
N MET A 1 2.34 -17.28 23.02
CA MET A 1 2.09 -15.93 23.57
C MET A 1 2.35 -14.95 22.43
N SER A 2 1.53 -13.91 22.22
CA SER A 2 1.80 -12.96 21.14
C SER A 2 3.11 -12.21 21.45
N GLU A 3 4.01 -12.18 20.49
CA GLU A 3 5.30 -11.49 20.59
C GLU A 3 5.11 -9.96 20.65
N PHE A 4 3.95 -9.48 20.17
CA PHE A 4 3.62 -8.06 20.10
C PHE A 4 2.72 -7.61 21.24
N ARG A 5 2.97 -6.38 21.74
CA ARG A 5 2.14 -5.69 22.74
C ARG A 5 1.09 -4.79 22.10
N GLU A 6 1.42 -4.26 20.92
CA GLU A 6 0.58 -3.37 20.13
C GLU A 6 1.05 -3.36 18.67
N MET A 7 0.21 -2.88 17.76
CA MET A 7 0.52 -2.74 16.34
C MET A 7 0.17 -1.33 15.87
N TYR A 8 1.11 -0.66 15.21
CA TYR A 8 0.87 0.55 14.44
C TYR A 8 0.93 0.24 12.95
N VAL A 9 -0.09 0.65 12.22
CA VAL A 9 -0.13 0.52 10.76
C VAL A 9 0.04 1.90 10.16
N PHE A 10 1.14 2.10 9.45
CA PHE A 10 1.47 3.28 8.67
C PHE A 10 1.31 2.91 7.19
N GLY A 11 0.50 3.63 6.48
CA GLY A 11 0.22 3.35 5.09
C GLY A 11 -0.55 4.48 4.42
N ASP A 12 -1.09 4.19 3.27
CA ASP A 12 -1.86 5.14 2.49
C ASP A 12 -3.39 4.91 2.59
N SER A 13 -4.11 5.23 1.53
CA SER A 13 -5.57 5.05 1.45
C SER A 13 -6.00 3.58 1.50
N ILE A 14 -5.14 2.65 1.08
CA ILE A 14 -5.44 1.22 1.09
C ILE A 14 -5.55 0.72 2.54
N ALA A 15 -4.49 0.91 3.33
CA ALA A 15 -4.47 0.52 4.75
C ALA A 15 -5.48 1.36 5.58
N LYS A 16 -5.77 2.60 5.16
CA LYS A 16 -6.83 3.42 5.77
C LYS A 16 -8.21 2.84 5.56
N GLY A 17 -8.41 1.97 4.57
CA GLY A 17 -9.70 1.38 4.21
C GLY A 17 -10.57 2.32 3.38
N VAL A 18 -9.95 3.13 2.50
CA VAL A 18 -10.69 4.03 1.59
C VAL A 18 -11.34 3.22 0.48
N VAL A 19 -12.62 3.52 0.23
CA VAL A 19 -13.43 2.94 -0.86
C VAL A 19 -14.14 4.05 -1.63
N TRP A 20 -14.47 3.81 -2.89
CA TRP A 20 -15.33 4.70 -3.66
C TRP A 20 -16.80 4.42 -3.37
N SER A 21 -17.57 5.43 -3.02
CA SER A 21 -19.02 5.34 -2.82
C SER A 21 -19.76 5.83 -4.07
N GLU A 22 -20.39 4.90 -4.79
CA GLU A 22 -21.25 5.27 -5.93
C GLU A 22 -22.42 6.14 -5.51
N ALA A 23 -23.02 5.89 -4.35
CA ALA A 23 -24.16 6.66 -3.86
C ALA A 23 -23.79 8.12 -3.55
N HIS A 24 -22.55 8.38 -3.12
CA HIS A 24 -22.10 9.72 -2.73
C HIS A 24 -21.12 10.34 -3.73
N GLN A 25 -20.72 9.61 -4.78
CA GLN A 25 -19.73 10.02 -5.80
C GLN A 25 -18.44 10.61 -5.17
N ARG A 26 -17.95 9.96 -4.10
CA ARG A 26 -16.73 10.36 -3.38
C ARG A 26 -16.08 9.19 -2.66
N TYR A 27 -14.82 9.37 -2.29
CA TYR A 27 -14.12 8.46 -1.41
C TYR A 27 -14.64 8.55 0.03
N MET A 28 -14.76 7.40 0.67
CA MET A 28 -15.18 7.24 2.07
C MET A 28 -14.30 6.21 2.76
N ILE A 29 -14.20 6.27 4.08
CA ILE A 29 -13.55 5.23 4.88
C ILE A 29 -14.58 4.15 5.15
N SER A 30 -14.31 2.93 4.70
CA SER A 30 -15.17 1.76 4.91
C SER A 30 -15.19 1.32 6.37
N ARG A 31 -16.36 0.87 6.83
CA ARG A 31 -16.47 0.14 8.08
C ARG A 31 -15.93 -1.30 7.97
N GLN A 32 -15.80 -1.81 6.74
CA GLN A 32 -15.25 -3.11 6.41
C GLN A 32 -13.73 -3.05 6.09
N GLY A 33 -13.06 -1.93 6.38
CA GLY A 33 -11.63 -1.77 6.12
C GLY A 33 -10.81 -2.87 6.81
N CYS A 34 -9.89 -3.50 6.06
CA CYS A 34 -9.11 -4.65 6.50
C CYS A 34 -8.40 -4.41 7.85
N VAL A 35 -7.67 -3.30 8.00
CA VAL A 35 -6.96 -2.97 9.24
C VAL A 35 -7.92 -2.74 10.41
N ARG A 36 -9.09 -2.16 10.15
CA ARG A 36 -10.12 -1.96 11.17
C ARG A 36 -10.66 -3.29 11.69
N LEU A 37 -10.95 -4.23 10.79
CA LEU A 37 -11.47 -5.55 11.17
C LEU A 37 -10.39 -6.41 11.80
N LEU A 38 -9.13 -6.30 11.35
CA LEU A 38 -7.99 -7.00 11.92
C LEU A 38 -7.86 -6.79 13.44
N ALA A 39 -8.19 -5.59 13.92
CA ALA A 39 -8.16 -5.27 15.36
C ALA A 39 -9.05 -6.18 16.20
N GLY A 40 -10.10 -6.78 15.62
CA GLY A 40 -10.96 -7.77 16.30
C GLY A 40 -10.42 -9.21 16.29
N HIS A 41 -9.34 -9.48 15.57
CA HIS A 41 -8.76 -10.81 15.38
C HIS A 41 -7.39 -11.00 16.05
N VAL A 42 -6.82 -9.97 16.64
CA VAL A 42 -5.53 -10.02 17.32
C VAL A 42 -5.68 -9.66 18.81
N PRO A 43 -4.87 -10.22 19.72
CA PRO A 43 -5.04 -10.04 21.17
C PRO A 43 -4.39 -8.74 21.70
N TYR A 44 -4.00 -7.82 20.83
CA TYR A 44 -3.34 -6.56 21.18
C TYR A 44 -3.97 -5.39 20.40
N PRO A 45 -3.82 -4.15 20.90
CA PRO A 45 -4.33 -2.95 20.24
C PRO A 45 -3.72 -2.76 18.85
N VAL A 46 -4.55 -2.35 17.87
CA VAL A 46 -4.13 -1.96 16.51
C VAL A 46 -4.46 -0.49 16.28
N TYR A 47 -3.45 0.30 16.02
CA TYR A 47 -3.55 1.73 15.75
C TYR A 47 -3.31 2.02 14.26
N ASN A 48 -4.37 2.31 13.52
CA ASN A 48 -4.26 2.71 12.12
C ASN A 48 -3.86 4.18 12.00
N ARG A 49 -2.62 4.45 11.62
CA ARG A 49 -2.05 5.79 11.38
C ARG A 49 -1.92 6.12 9.89
N SER A 50 -2.58 5.34 9.03
CA SER A 50 -2.53 5.54 7.58
C SER A 50 -3.20 6.86 7.16
N VAL A 51 -2.62 7.50 6.15
CA VAL A 51 -3.07 8.80 5.63
C VAL A 51 -3.33 8.69 4.13
N MET A 52 -4.51 9.13 3.67
CA MET A 52 -4.85 9.09 2.25
C MET A 52 -3.82 9.88 1.43
N GLY A 53 -3.31 9.28 0.38
CA GLY A 53 -2.30 9.89 -0.50
C GLY A 53 -0.87 9.88 0.05
N ALA A 54 -0.63 9.31 1.25
CA ALA A 54 0.69 9.29 1.86
C ALA A 54 1.71 8.49 1.04
N THR A 55 2.96 8.92 1.12
CA THR A 55 4.14 8.26 0.57
C THR A 55 5.07 7.80 1.70
N ALA A 56 5.98 6.87 1.41
CA ALA A 56 7.01 6.46 2.37
C ALA A 56 7.89 7.62 2.82
N ALA A 57 8.18 8.56 1.91
CA ALA A 57 8.96 9.77 2.23
C ALA A 57 8.20 10.69 3.18
N GLN A 58 6.89 10.84 3.02
CA GLN A 58 6.06 11.62 3.94
C GLN A 58 5.99 10.93 5.31
N CYS A 59 5.73 9.63 5.34
CA CYS A 59 5.71 8.86 6.58
C CYS A 59 7.02 9.02 7.37
N LEU A 60 8.18 8.90 6.72
CA LEU A 60 9.48 9.05 7.35
C LEU A 60 9.68 10.42 8.00
N ARG A 61 9.16 11.50 7.36
CA ARG A 61 9.27 12.87 7.91
C ARG A 61 8.32 13.13 9.08
N GLU A 62 7.14 12.52 9.07
CA GLU A 62 6.04 12.86 9.99
C GLU A 62 5.87 11.84 11.12
N LEU A 63 6.53 10.66 11.03
CA LEU A 63 6.45 9.64 12.04
C LEU A 63 7.05 10.15 13.36
N ASP A 64 6.24 10.14 14.42
CA ASP A 64 6.71 10.38 15.77
C ASP A 64 7.34 9.10 16.33
N PRO A 65 8.66 9.06 16.55
CA PRO A 65 9.31 7.85 17.07
C PRO A 65 8.87 7.45 18.46
N SER A 66 8.31 8.37 19.25
CA SER A 66 7.89 8.12 20.63
C SER A 66 6.75 7.12 20.76
N VAL A 67 5.99 6.88 19.66
CA VAL A 67 4.93 5.85 19.64
C VAL A 67 5.50 4.44 19.53
N ILE A 68 6.77 4.29 19.13
CA ILE A 68 7.43 2.99 18.98
C ILE A 68 8.14 2.62 20.29
N ARG A 69 7.78 1.48 20.85
CA ARG A 69 8.32 0.97 22.11
C ARG A 69 8.72 -0.49 21.94
N PRO A 70 9.52 -1.06 22.84
CA PRO A 70 9.80 -2.50 22.83
C PRO A 70 8.51 -3.33 22.84
N GLY A 71 8.36 -4.21 21.83
CA GLY A 71 7.15 -4.99 21.60
C GLY A 71 6.11 -4.35 20.69
N THR A 72 6.36 -3.16 20.12
CA THR A 72 5.50 -2.54 19.10
C THR A 72 5.78 -3.14 17.72
N ALA A 73 4.76 -3.69 17.04
CA ALA A 73 4.82 -4.01 15.61
C ALA A 73 4.53 -2.75 14.77
N CYS A 74 5.43 -2.40 13.86
CA CYS A 74 5.25 -1.28 12.93
C CYS A 74 5.09 -1.81 11.51
N VAL A 75 3.89 -1.73 10.98
CA VAL A 75 3.53 -2.17 9.63
C VAL A 75 3.60 -0.99 8.68
N PHE A 76 4.36 -1.11 7.59
CA PHE A 76 4.52 -0.08 6.57
C PHE A 76 3.97 -0.57 5.23
N GLU A 77 2.90 0.08 4.75
CA GLU A 77 2.24 -0.20 3.46
C GLU A 77 2.34 1.05 2.59
N PHE A 78 3.32 1.07 1.68
CA PHE A 78 3.61 2.20 0.79
C PHE A 78 4.02 1.71 -0.59
N GLY A 79 4.04 2.62 -1.57
CA GLY A 79 4.49 2.38 -2.94
C GLY A 79 3.45 2.77 -3.99
N GLY A 80 2.16 2.70 -3.66
CA GLY A 80 1.08 3.10 -4.56
C GLY A 80 1.15 4.59 -4.91
N ASN A 81 1.22 5.45 -3.91
CA ASN A 81 1.37 6.89 -4.13
C ASN A 81 2.79 7.30 -4.48
N ASP A 82 3.80 6.56 -3.99
CA ASP A 82 5.20 6.85 -4.30
C ASP A 82 5.48 6.75 -5.80
N CYS A 83 4.90 5.74 -6.47
CA CYS A 83 5.08 5.52 -7.90
C CYS A 83 4.21 6.45 -8.77
N ASP A 84 3.21 7.10 -8.20
CA ASP A 84 2.25 7.91 -8.92
C ASP A 84 2.89 9.18 -9.50
N MET A 85 2.29 9.69 -10.57
CA MET A 85 2.81 10.84 -11.32
C MET A 85 1.83 12.01 -11.27
N ASP A 86 2.30 13.19 -11.67
CA ASP A 86 1.44 14.32 -12.01
C ASP A 86 0.84 14.12 -13.42
N TRP A 87 -0.32 13.46 -13.46
CA TRP A 87 -1.00 13.14 -14.72
C TRP A 87 -1.46 14.39 -15.49
N ALA A 88 -1.68 15.51 -14.81
CA ALA A 88 -1.97 16.77 -15.47
C ALA A 88 -0.77 17.29 -16.26
N SER A 89 0.43 17.21 -15.67
CA SER A 89 1.67 17.54 -16.36
C SER A 89 1.98 16.57 -17.49
N VAL A 90 1.75 15.26 -17.31
CA VAL A 90 1.90 14.25 -18.38
C VAL A 90 0.95 14.55 -19.54
N SER A 91 -0.32 14.82 -19.26
CA SER A 91 -1.30 15.17 -20.29
C SER A 91 -0.95 16.47 -21.02
N LYS A 92 -0.34 17.43 -20.32
CA LYS A 92 0.09 18.71 -20.91
C LYS A 92 1.29 18.55 -21.84
N ASP A 93 2.28 17.75 -21.47
CA ASP A 93 3.48 17.51 -22.29
C ASP A 93 3.94 16.03 -22.17
N PRO A 94 3.38 15.12 -22.98
CA PRO A 94 3.72 13.71 -22.94
C PRO A 94 5.14 13.37 -23.42
N CYS A 95 5.83 14.32 -24.05
CA CYS A 95 7.21 14.12 -24.53
C CYS A 95 8.27 14.54 -23.48
N ALA A 96 7.85 15.24 -22.43
CA ALA A 96 8.76 15.63 -21.35
C ALA A 96 9.16 14.44 -20.47
N ALA A 97 10.27 14.60 -19.76
CA ALA A 97 10.66 13.65 -18.71
C ALA A 97 9.82 13.89 -17.45
N HIS A 98 8.99 12.92 -17.09
CA HIS A 98 8.20 12.96 -15.87
C HIS A 98 8.82 12.07 -14.78
N GLN A 99 8.69 12.51 -13.54
CA GLN A 99 9.19 11.78 -12.37
C GLN A 99 8.02 11.34 -11.49
N PRO A 100 8.13 10.17 -10.83
CA PRO A 100 7.16 9.76 -9.81
C PRO A 100 7.25 10.69 -8.60
N LYS A 101 6.21 10.70 -7.76
CA LYS A 101 6.20 11.49 -6.52
C LYS A 101 7.40 11.17 -5.63
N VAL A 102 7.80 9.91 -5.56
CA VAL A 102 9.02 9.46 -4.87
C VAL A 102 9.82 8.55 -5.81
N PRO A 103 10.99 8.99 -6.28
CA PRO A 103 11.86 8.16 -7.13
C PRO A 103 12.21 6.83 -6.47
N LEU A 104 12.35 5.76 -7.27
CA LEU A 104 12.52 4.39 -6.79
C LEU A 104 13.65 4.21 -5.76
N ASN A 105 14.80 4.85 -6.01
CA ASN A 105 15.94 4.78 -5.08
C ASN A 105 15.67 5.52 -3.76
N GLU A 106 14.90 6.60 -3.80
CA GLU A 106 14.49 7.33 -2.61
C GLU A 106 13.46 6.51 -1.82
N PHE A 107 12.49 5.90 -2.50
CA PHE A 107 11.53 4.99 -1.87
C PHE A 107 12.24 3.86 -1.10
N LYS A 108 13.22 3.18 -1.72
CA LYS A 108 14.02 2.14 -1.04
C LYS A 108 14.72 2.69 0.20
N ARG A 109 15.33 3.88 0.11
CA ARG A 109 15.99 4.53 1.27
C ARG A 109 14.99 4.85 2.37
N CYS A 110 13.82 5.36 2.03
CA CYS A 110 12.78 5.67 3.02
C CYS A 110 12.34 4.41 3.78
N LEU A 111 12.10 3.29 3.08
CA LEU A 111 11.76 2.02 3.72
C LEU A 111 12.88 1.52 4.64
N SER A 112 14.15 1.55 4.19
CA SER A 112 15.29 1.15 5.03
C SER A 112 15.42 2.04 6.29
N HIS A 113 15.18 3.35 6.17
CA HIS A 113 15.20 4.25 7.33
C HIS A 113 14.05 4.00 8.30
N LEU A 114 12.83 3.73 7.81
CA LEU A 114 11.69 3.36 8.66
C LEU A 114 11.96 2.06 9.43
N ILE A 115 12.58 1.07 8.77
CA ILE A 115 13.01 -0.18 9.39
C ILE A 115 14.05 0.08 10.48
N ALA A 116 15.12 0.82 10.15
CA ALA A 116 16.20 1.13 11.08
C ALA A 116 15.70 1.91 12.31
N LEU A 117 14.83 2.91 12.08
CA LEU A 117 14.20 3.69 13.15
C LEU A 117 13.37 2.78 14.07
N THR A 118 12.53 1.93 13.50
CA THR A 118 11.70 0.99 14.26
C THR A 118 12.56 0.08 15.14
N ARG A 119 13.62 -0.50 14.59
CA ARG A 119 14.56 -1.36 15.33
C ARG A 119 15.31 -0.60 16.44
N THR A 120 15.75 0.62 16.15
CA THR A 120 16.43 1.47 17.15
C THR A 120 15.55 1.74 18.36
N MET A 121 14.24 1.87 18.16
CA MET A 121 13.26 2.07 19.23
C MET A 121 12.81 0.74 19.90
N GLY A 122 13.36 -0.40 19.48
CA GLY A 122 13.02 -1.73 20.02
C GLY A 122 11.71 -2.31 19.47
N GLY A 123 11.18 -1.75 18.38
CA GLY A 123 9.99 -2.25 17.67
C GLY A 123 10.32 -3.28 16.59
N PHE A 124 9.29 -3.90 16.06
CA PHE A 124 9.36 -4.92 14.99
C PHE A 124 8.83 -4.33 13.67
N PRO A 125 9.69 -4.04 12.69
CA PRO A 125 9.25 -3.56 11.40
C PRO A 125 8.68 -4.70 10.54
N ILE A 126 7.57 -4.42 9.85
CA ILE A 126 6.90 -5.30 8.91
C ILE A 126 6.61 -4.50 7.63
N LEU A 127 7.03 -4.99 6.48
CA LEU A 127 6.67 -4.38 5.20
C LEU A 127 5.47 -5.10 4.57
N VAL A 128 4.64 -4.34 3.87
CA VAL A 128 3.53 -4.86 3.06
C VAL A 128 3.76 -4.45 1.61
N THR A 129 3.60 -5.37 0.67
CA THR A 129 3.68 -5.04 -0.75
C THR A 129 2.52 -4.15 -1.17
N PRO A 130 2.74 -3.06 -1.96
CA PRO A 130 1.64 -2.31 -2.54
C PRO A 130 0.79 -3.21 -3.45
N LEU A 131 -0.54 -3.08 -3.34
CA LEU A 131 -1.48 -3.91 -4.09
C LEU A 131 -1.33 -3.66 -5.60
N PRO A 132 -1.59 -4.69 -6.45
CA PRO A 132 -1.61 -4.49 -7.89
C PRO A 132 -2.77 -3.56 -8.28
N LEU A 133 -2.63 -2.87 -9.39
CA LEU A 133 -3.69 -2.00 -9.92
C LEU A 133 -4.21 -2.51 -11.28
N SER A 134 -5.43 -2.10 -11.66
CA SER A 134 -5.95 -2.27 -13.01
C SER A 134 -5.56 -1.07 -13.86
N GLY A 135 -4.56 -1.22 -14.73
CA GLY A 135 -4.06 -0.13 -15.57
C GLY A 135 -5.14 0.55 -16.40
N GLU A 136 -6.06 -0.23 -17.00
CA GLU A 136 -7.16 0.31 -17.80
C GLU A 136 -8.17 1.13 -16.97
N ARG A 137 -8.52 0.65 -15.76
CA ARG A 137 -9.43 1.39 -14.87
C ARG A 137 -8.76 2.64 -14.34
N TYR A 138 -7.50 2.51 -13.94
CA TYR A 138 -6.74 3.63 -13.39
C TYR A 138 -6.50 4.70 -14.45
N LEU A 139 -6.15 4.34 -15.69
CA LEU A 139 -6.05 5.29 -16.78
C LEU A 139 -7.34 6.09 -16.96
N ARG A 140 -8.48 5.42 -17.13
CA ARG A 140 -9.78 6.09 -17.24
C ARG A 140 -10.11 6.97 -16.03
N TRP A 141 -9.62 6.62 -14.87
CA TRP A 141 -9.85 7.40 -13.65
C TRP A 141 -9.03 8.67 -13.60
N VAL A 142 -7.72 8.59 -13.83
CA VAL A 142 -6.82 9.74 -13.76
C VAL A 142 -6.97 10.69 -14.96
N SER A 143 -7.47 10.19 -16.09
CA SER A 143 -7.73 11.02 -17.28
C SER A 143 -9.03 11.83 -17.19
N ARG A 144 -9.83 11.70 -16.14
CA ARG A 144 -11.03 12.51 -15.93
C ARG A 144 -10.68 14.01 -15.92
N GLY A 145 -11.17 14.74 -16.94
CA GLY A 145 -10.85 16.15 -17.14
C GLY A 145 -9.47 16.42 -17.77
N LEU A 146 -8.75 15.38 -18.19
CA LEU A 146 -7.48 15.45 -18.91
C LEU A 146 -7.62 14.80 -20.29
N ASP A 147 -6.60 14.95 -21.15
CA ASP A 147 -6.53 14.27 -22.44
C ASP A 147 -5.92 12.87 -22.29
N GLU A 148 -6.78 11.84 -22.33
CA GLU A 148 -6.37 10.43 -22.21
C GLU A 148 -5.40 10.00 -23.31
N ASN A 149 -5.58 10.50 -24.55
CA ASN A 149 -4.70 10.12 -25.66
C ASN A 149 -3.28 10.65 -25.44
N ARG A 150 -3.12 11.80 -24.82
CA ARG A 150 -1.80 12.35 -24.49
C ARG A 150 -1.15 11.56 -23.34
N ILE A 151 -1.94 11.13 -22.36
CA ILE A 151 -1.44 10.22 -21.31
C ILE A 151 -1.02 8.88 -21.92
N LEU A 152 -1.82 8.32 -22.83
CA LEU A 152 -1.49 7.10 -23.58
C LEU A 152 -0.25 7.28 -24.47
N GLN A 153 -0.06 8.46 -25.08
CA GLN A 153 1.16 8.75 -25.84
C GLN A 153 2.41 8.63 -24.96
N TYR A 154 2.34 9.06 -23.71
CA TYR A 154 3.44 8.92 -22.75
C TYR A 154 3.63 7.47 -22.31
N LEU A 155 2.54 6.75 -22.01
CA LEU A 155 2.59 5.38 -21.48
C LEU A 155 2.87 4.33 -22.56
N GLY A 156 2.42 4.56 -23.79
CA GLY A 156 2.39 3.57 -24.87
C GLY A 156 1.14 2.68 -24.81
N GLU A 157 0.80 2.15 -23.66
CA GLU A 157 -0.40 1.32 -23.43
C GLU A 157 -0.88 1.39 -21.96
N PRO A 158 -2.16 1.11 -21.68
CA PRO A 158 -2.70 1.17 -20.30
C PRO A 158 -1.99 0.24 -19.30
N ALA A 159 -1.52 -0.93 -19.78
CA ALA A 159 -0.83 -1.92 -18.93
C ALA A 159 0.50 -1.39 -18.36
N GLU A 160 1.09 -0.33 -18.98
CA GLU A 160 2.32 0.27 -18.46
C GLU A 160 2.13 0.83 -17.05
N MET A 161 0.96 1.34 -16.68
CA MET A 161 0.69 1.79 -15.31
C MET A 161 0.90 0.68 -14.28
N ALA A 162 0.45 -0.54 -14.59
CA ALA A 162 0.61 -1.70 -13.69
C ALA A 162 2.08 -2.16 -13.65
N ARG A 163 2.77 -2.22 -14.79
CA ARG A 163 4.20 -2.56 -14.87
C ARG A 163 5.08 -1.53 -14.17
N TRP A 164 4.72 -0.25 -14.30
CA TRP A 164 5.39 0.84 -13.61
C TRP A 164 5.29 0.67 -12.10
N GLN A 165 4.09 0.48 -11.56
CA GLN A 165 3.86 0.28 -10.12
C GLN A 165 4.55 -0.99 -9.60
N GLU A 166 4.63 -2.06 -10.41
CA GLU A 166 5.32 -3.29 -10.02
C GLU A 166 6.77 -3.06 -9.60
N ARG A 167 7.45 -2.06 -10.18
CA ARG A 167 8.83 -1.72 -9.81
C ARG A 167 8.94 -1.32 -8.35
N TRP A 168 7.95 -0.60 -7.79
CA TRP A 168 7.91 -0.26 -6.35
C TRP A 168 7.53 -1.46 -5.49
N ALA A 169 6.64 -2.32 -5.96
CA ALA A 169 6.32 -3.55 -5.25
C ALA A 169 7.54 -4.47 -5.12
N ARG A 170 8.29 -4.65 -6.21
CA ARG A 170 9.55 -5.40 -6.19
C ARG A 170 10.60 -4.74 -5.31
N ALA A 171 10.70 -3.41 -5.35
CA ALA A 171 11.62 -2.67 -4.49
C ALA A 171 11.30 -2.86 -2.99
N ALA A 172 10.03 -2.89 -2.61
CA ALA A 172 9.63 -3.18 -1.22
C ALA A 172 10.07 -4.61 -0.81
N ALA A 173 9.86 -5.60 -1.69
CA ALA A 173 10.30 -6.98 -1.44
C ALA A 173 11.84 -7.10 -1.37
N GLU A 174 12.57 -6.42 -2.25
CA GLU A 174 14.04 -6.38 -2.22
C GLU A 174 14.56 -5.76 -0.91
N VAL A 175 13.93 -4.68 -0.44
CA VAL A 175 14.30 -4.05 0.85
C VAL A 175 13.98 -5.00 2.00
N ALA A 176 12.81 -5.65 2.01
CA ALA A 176 12.45 -6.61 3.05
C ALA A 176 13.47 -7.75 3.15
N MET A 177 13.86 -8.31 2.01
CA MET A 177 14.85 -9.38 1.94
C MET A 177 16.24 -8.91 2.40
N LYS A 178 16.68 -7.74 1.93
CA LYS A 178 18.00 -7.17 2.28
C LYS A 178 18.12 -6.83 3.74
N GLU A 179 17.06 -6.26 4.33
CA GLU A 179 17.02 -5.82 5.71
C GLU A 179 16.58 -6.94 6.67
N ASP A 180 16.29 -8.15 6.16
CA ASP A 180 15.81 -9.30 6.94
C ASP A 180 14.61 -8.92 7.82
N VAL A 181 13.54 -8.43 7.19
CA VAL A 181 12.27 -8.09 7.84
C VAL A 181 11.11 -8.86 7.23
N MET A 182 10.09 -9.09 8.03
CA MET A 182 8.86 -9.73 7.58
C MET A 182 8.24 -8.96 6.42
N LEU A 183 7.94 -9.67 5.32
CA LEU A 183 7.16 -9.16 4.21
C LEU A 183 5.77 -9.82 4.19
N VAL A 184 4.73 -9.00 4.21
CA VAL A 184 3.35 -9.43 3.98
C VAL A 184 3.02 -9.17 2.52
N ASP A 185 3.01 -10.23 1.70
CA ASP A 185 2.78 -10.12 0.26
C ASP A 185 1.29 -10.19 -0.10
N LEU A 186 0.58 -9.08 0.13
CA LEU A 186 -0.82 -8.93 -0.25
C LEU A 186 -0.99 -8.76 -1.76
N ARG A 187 0.08 -8.33 -2.47
CA ARG A 187 0.06 -8.22 -3.93
C ARG A 187 -0.14 -9.58 -4.59
N ASP A 188 0.67 -10.56 -4.20
CA ASP A 188 0.56 -11.92 -4.74
C ASP A 188 -0.82 -12.53 -4.45
N ALA A 189 -1.35 -12.32 -3.24
CA ALA A 189 -2.69 -12.76 -2.89
C ALA A 189 -3.77 -12.19 -3.83
N MET A 190 -3.73 -10.89 -4.10
CA MET A 190 -4.67 -10.22 -5.01
C MET A 190 -4.52 -10.73 -6.45
N LEU A 191 -3.28 -10.93 -6.94
CA LEU A 191 -3.01 -11.42 -8.28
C LEU A 191 -3.48 -12.87 -8.50
N ARG A 192 -3.44 -13.71 -7.46
CA ARG A 192 -3.98 -15.08 -7.51
C ARG A 192 -5.51 -15.14 -7.55
N SER A 193 -6.19 -14.06 -7.19
CA SER A 193 -7.64 -14.04 -7.17
C SER A 193 -8.22 -14.05 -8.58
N ARG A 194 -9.06 -15.04 -8.90
CA ARG A 194 -9.86 -15.06 -10.15
C ARG A 194 -10.91 -13.94 -10.19
N ARG A 195 -11.17 -13.30 -9.04
CA ARG A 195 -12.10 -12.18 -8.88
C ARG A 195 -11.40 -10.82 -8.90
N PHE A 196 -10.14 -10.75 -9.31
CA PHE A 196 -9.28 -9.55 -9.25
C PHE A 196 -10.04 -8.25 -9.51
N LEU A 197 -10.64 -8.09 -10.70
CA LEU A 197 -11.33 -6.85 -11.08
C LEU A 197 -12.58 -6.55 -10.24
N SER A 198 -13.25 -7.57 -9.68
CA SER A 198 -14.44 -7.37 -8.85
C SER A 198 -14.12 -7.00 -7.40
N LEU A 199 -12.86 -7.14 -6.99
CA LEU A 199 -12.37 -6.76 -5.67
C LEU A 199 -11.95 -5.28 -5.58
N TYR A 200 -11.98 -4.55 -6.71
CA TYR A 200 -11.59 -3.15 -6.79
C TYR A 200 -12.76 -2.21 -7.03
N CYS A 201 -12.62 -1.02 -6.52
CA CYS A 201 -13.44 0.13 -6.89
C CYS A 201 -13.28 0.48 -8.37
N PRO A 202 -14.16 1.33 -8.94
CA PRO A 202 -14.08 1.75 -10.35
C PRO A 202 -12.76 2.40 -10.74
N ASP A 203 -12.04 2.99 -9.80
CA ASP A 203 -10.71 3.60 -10.01
C ASP A 203 -9.60 2.58 -10.32
N GLY A 204 -9.82 1.30 -10.00
CA GLY A 204 -8.86 0.23 -10.27
C GLY A 204 -7.66 0.18 -9.33
N ILE A 205 -7.64 0.98 -8.25
CA ILE A 205 -6.55 1.02 -7.26
C ILE A 205 -7.02 0.72 -5.84
N HIS A 206 -8.20 1.18 -5.43
CA HIS A 206 -8.72 0.93 -4.10
C HIS A 206 -9.52 -0.38 -4.07
N PRO A 207 -9.22 -1.32 -3.17
CA PRO A 207 -10.11 -2.44 -2.90
C PRO A 207 -11.47 -1.93 -2.44
N ASN A 208 -12.56 -2.51 -2.98
CA ASN A 208 -13.90 -2.27 -2.45
C ASN A 208 -14.12 -3.11 -1.16
N ASP A 209 -15.33 -3.10 -0.60
CA ASP A 209 -15.61 -3.84 0.64
C ASP A 209 -15.32 -5.33 0.54
N ASP A 210 -15.63 -5.97 -0.61
CA ASP A 210 -15.25 -7.37 -0.87
C ASP A 210 -13.74 -7.55 -0.94
N GLY A 211 -13.03 -6.58 -1.53
CA GLY A 211 -11.57 -6.56 -1.60
C GLY A 211 -10.95 -6.42 -0.22
N GLN A 212 -11.48 -5.53 0.61
CA GLN A 212 -11.03 -5.36 2.00
C GLN A 212 -11.24 -6.64 2.83
N ALA A 213 -12.39 -7.30 2.67
CA ALA A 213 -12.66 -8.59 3.31
C ALA A 213 -11.70 -9.69 2.81
N TYR A 214 -11.43 -9.74 1.51
CA TYR A 214 -10.48 -10.69 0.93
C TYR A 214 -9.05 -10.51 1.47
N LEU A 215 -8.61 -9.26 1.66
CA LEU A 215 -7.31 -8.96 2.27
C LEU A 215 -7.26 -9.44 3.72
N LEU A 216 -8.33 -9.22 4.50
CA LEU A 216 -8.42 -9.71 5.87
C LEU A 216 -8.33 -11.24 5.93
N ASP A 217 -9.13 -11.93 5.13
CA ASP A 217 -9.12 -13.39 5.07
C ASP A 217 -7.72 -13.93 4.73
N THR A 218 -7.02 -13.25 3.81
CA THR A 218 -5.63 -13.58 3.47
C THR A 218 -4.69 -13.40 4.65
N LEU A 219 -4.77 -12.27 5.36
CA LEU A 219 -3.95 -12.01 6.55
C LEU A 219 -4.19 -13.06 7.63
N LEU A 220 -5.45 -13.38 7.91
CA LEU A 220 -5.83 -14.37 8.92
C LEU A 220 -5.33 -15.78 8.55
N ARG A 221 -5.50 -16.18 7.30
CA ARG A 221 -5.11 -17.52 6.83
C ARG A 221 -3.59 -17.67 6.72
N ASP A 222 -2.91 -16.72 6.06
CA ASP A 222 -1.55 -16.92 5.61
C ASP A 222 -0.51 -16.40 6.62
N TYR A 223 -0.89 -15.52 7.55
CA TYR A 223 0.04 -14.87 8.47
C TYR A 223 -0.30 -15.02 9.96
N LEU A 224 -1.57 -15.13 10.32
CA LEU A 224 -1.97 -15.20 11.74
C LEU A 224 -2.36 -16.60 12.22
N ASN A 225 -3.00 -17.42 11.36
CA ASN A 225 -3.47 -18.76 11.74
C ASN A 225 -2.47 -19.88 11.43
N THR A 226 -1.42 -19.60 10.68
CA THR A 226 -0.35 -20.59 10.38
C THR A 226 0.64 -20.72 11.53
N GLY A 227 0.13 -20.91 12.74
CA GLY A 227 0.84 -21.24 13.96
C GLY A 227 2.37 -21.18 13.93
N SER A 228 2.97 -20.15 14.52
CA SER A 228 4.29 -20.16 15.19
C SER A 228 5.58 -20.43 14.39
N SER A 229 5.57 -20.64 13.08
CA SER A 229 6.80 -21.02 12.36
C SER A 229 7.34 -20.02 11.36
N ARG A 230 6.73 -18.83 11.21
CA ARG A 230 7.24 -17.76 10.31
C ARG A 230 7.42 -16.40 10.98
N ILE A 231 7.21 -16.32 12.30
CA ILE A 231 7.50 -15.14 13.13
C ILE A 231 8.51 -15.59 14.21
N ALA A 232 9.62 -16.15 13.77
CA ALA A 232 10.78 -16.44 14.62
C ALA A 232 12.01 -15.88 13.93
#